data_b4caf311d944d5dc7c97098b895d25da
#
_entry.id   b4caf311d944d5dc7c97098b895d25da
#
_cell.length_a   1.000
_cell.length_b   1.000
_cell.length_c   1.000
_cell.angle_alpha   90.00
_cell.angle_beta   90.00
_cell.angle_gamma   90.00
#
_symmetry.space_group_name_H-M   'P 1'
#
loop_
_entity.id
_entity.type
_entity.pdbx_description
1 polymer ?
#
loop_
_entity_poly.entity_id
_entity_poly.type
_entity_poly.pdbx_seq_one_letter_code
_entity_poly.pdbx_strand_id
1 'polypeptide(L)'
;MKNRFMSRAIELSIESVKSDGGPFGSVIIKNNEIISEGMNRVTKNNDPTAHGEIVAIRNACKNLNDFSLKGCELYTSCEPCPMCLSAIYWSRIDKIYYANTRDDAKKIDFDDSLIYSELTKKIKERKIPTTQLMRDEALQGFKLWKNTENKVKY
;
A
#
# COMPACT_ATOMS: atom_id res chain seq x y z
N MET A 1 13.12 -13.63 -16.40
CA MET A 1 13.33 -12.26 -15.89
C MET A 1 12.37 -11.89 -14.74
N LYS A 2 11.07 -12.12 -14.88
CA LYS A 2 10.06 -11.78 -13.80
C LYS A 2 10.32 -12.52 -12.48
N ASN A 3 10.82 -13.74 -12.52
CA ASN A 3 11.11 -14.52 -11.31
C ASN A 3 12.18 -13.86 -10.42
N ARG A 4 13.17 -13.13 -10.96
CA ARG A 4 14.20 -12.47 -10.15
C ARG A 4 13.63 -11.39 -9.23
N PHE A 5 12.61 -10.64 -9.69
CA PHE A 5 11.96 -9.60 -8.90
C PHE A 5 11.09 -10.20 -7.81
N MET A 6 10.38 -11.27 -8.14
CA MET A 6 9.61 -12.02 -7.14
C MET A 6 10.54 -12.70 -6.13
N SER A 7 11.65 -13.28 -6.56
CA SER A 7 12.67 -13.82 -5.65
C SER A 7 13.15 -12.75 -4.66
N ARG A 8 13.42 -11.53 -5.15
CA ARG A 8 13.85 -10.44 -4.27
C ARG A 8 12.76 -10.02 -3.28
N ALA A 9 11.49 -9.95 -3.70
CA ALA A 9 10.37 -9.67 -2.80
C ALA A 9 10.23 -10.75 -1.71
N ILE A 10 10.44 -12.02 -2.07
CA ILE A 10 10.43 -13.15 -1.11
C ILE A 10 11.63 -13.06 -0.15
N GLU A 11 12.82 -12.75 -0.63
CA GLU A 11 14.00 -12.53 0.22
C GLU A 11 13.74 -11.43 1.25
N LEU A 12 13.19 -10.29 0.81
CA LEU A 12 12.80 -9.19 1.70
C LEU A 12 11.77 -9.62 2.77
N SER A 13 10.84 -10.51 2.43
CA SER A 13 9.89 -11.04 3.40
C SER A 13 10.59 -11.88 4.49
N ILE A 14 11.60 -12.66 4.13
CA ILE A 14 12.42 -13.45 5.05
C ILE A 14 13.33 -12.54 5.90
N GLU A 15 13.96 -11.53 5.28
CA GLU A 15 14.76 -10.52 5.97
C GLU A 15 13.91 -9.73 7.00
N SER A 16 12.65 -9.44 6.65
CA SER A 16 11.70 -8.79 7.55
C SER A 16 11.48 -9.59 8.83
N VAL A 17 11.20 -10.89 8.71
CA VAL A 17 11.01 -11.79 9.87
C VAL A 17 12.28 -11.83 10.72
N LYS A 18 13.46 -11.96 10.11
CA LYS A 18 14.75 -11.96 10.81
C LYS A 18 15.06 -10.64 11.54
N SER A 19 14.36 -9.58 11.21
CA SER A 19 14.49 -8.24 11.82
C SER A 19 13.22 -7.80 12.57
N ASP A 20 12.51 -8.76 13.16
CA ASP A 20 11.33 -8.57 14.01
C ASP A 20 10.12 -7.93 13.29
N GLY A 21 10.01 -8.10 11.97
CA GLY A 21 8.87 -7.66 11.17
C GLY A 21 7.96 -8.81 10.73
N GLY A 22 6.80 -8.48 10.16
CA GLY A 22 5.92 -9.45 9.51
C GLY A 22 6.51 -10.00 8.19
N PRO A 23 6.07 -11.17 7.71
CA PRO A 23 6.66 -11.90 6.58
C PRO A 23 6.25 -11.32 5.22
N PHE A 24 6.45 -10.02 5.02
CA PHE A 24 6.02 -9.30 3.82
C PHE A 24 7.14 -8.44 3.24
N GLY A 25 7.39 -8.62 1.94
CA GLY A 25 8.40 -7.88 1.19
C GLY A 25 7.91 -7.54 -0.20
N SER A 26 8.33 -6.39 -0.72
CA SER A 26 7.89 -5.88 -2.01
C SER A 26 9.02 -5.16 -2.73
N VAL A 27 9.01 -5.22 -4.06
CA VAL A 27 9.89 -4.42 -4.92
C VAL A 27 9.06 -3.70 -5.98
N ILE A 28 9.45 -2.49 -6.31
CA ILE A 28 8.87 -1.73 -7.42
C ILE A 28 9.93 -1.61 -8.51
N ILE A 29 9.52 -1.93 -9.74
CA ILE A 29 10.39 -1.88 -10.89
C ILE A 29 9.89 -0.85 -11.92
N LYS A 30 10.83 -0.29 -12.66
CA LYS A 30 10.59 0.52 -13.85
C LYS A 30 11.63 0.16 -14.90
N ASN A 31 11.22 0.00 -16.16
CA ASN A 31 12.12 -0.35 -17.26
C ASN A 31 13.01 -1.58 -16.95
N ASN A 32 12.44 -2.60 -16.31
CA ASN A 32 13.14 -3.84 -15.93
C ASN A 32 14.27 -3.66 -14.88
N GLU A 33 14.24 -2.57 -14.10
CA GLU A 33 15.17 -2.31 -12.99
C GLU A 33 14.40 -2.09 -11.69
N ILE A 34 14.95 -2.56 -10.57
CA ILE A 34 14.40 -2.31 -9.23
C ILE A 34 14.70 -0.85 -8.88
N ILE A 35 13.64 -0.06 -8.70
CA ILE A 35 13.76 1.35 -8.29
C ILE A 35 13.53 1.54 -6.80
N SER A 36 12.87 0.59 -6.14
CA SER A 36 12.70 0.61 -4.69
C SER A 36 12.38 -0.78 -4.15
N GLU A 37 12.66 -0.93 -2.86
CA GLU A 37 12.36 -2.11 -2.05
C GLU A 37 11.62 -1.68 -0.79
N GLY A 38 10.80 -2.58 -0.25
CA GLY A 38 10.12 -2.40 1.01
C GLY A 38 9.89 -3.74 1.70
N MET A 39 10.00 -3.76 3.02
CA MET A 39 9.58 -4.86 3.86
C MET A 39 8.78 -4.34 5.05
N ASN A 40 8.01 -5.21 5.68
CA ASN A 40 7.18 -4.83 6.81
C ASN A 40 8.00 -4.18 7.94
N ARG A 41 7.55 -3.01 8.42
CA ARG A 41 8.18 -2.21 9.47
C ARG A 41 7.20 -1.78 10.55
N VAL A 42 6.03 -2.40 10.62
CA VAL A 42 4.96 -2.04 11.55
C VAL A 42 5.48 -1.99 13.00
N THR A 43 6.07 -3.05 13.46
CA THR A 43 6.57 -3.16 14.84
C THR A 43 7.79 -2.29 15.08
N LYS A 44 8.71 -2.25 14.12
CA LYS A 44 9.96 -1.50 14.25
C LYS A 44 9.74 0.02 14.27
N ASN A 45 8.77 0.51 13.52
CA ASN A 45 8.49 1.95 13.39
C ASN A 45 7.32 2.39 14.27
N ASN A 46 6.63 1.48 14.99
CA ASN A 46 5.34 1.75 15.64
C ASN A 46 4.34 2.41 14.67
N ASP A 47 4.33 1.95 13.42
CA ASP A 47 3.49 2.47 12.34
C ASP A 47 2.66 1.32 11.74
N PRO A 48 1.36 1.21 12.06
CA PRO A 48 0.50 0.15 11.53
C PRO A 48 0.33 0.20 10.01
N THR A 49 0.70 1.30 9.36
CA THR A 49 0.63 1.45 7.90
C THR A 49 1.91 1.02 7.19
N ALA A 50 3.01 0.76 7.89
CA ALA A 50 4.31 0.43 7.32
C ALA A 50 4.39 -1.01 6.79
N HIS A 51 3.42 -1.42 5.96
CA HIS A 51 3.47 -2.66 5.17
C HIS A 51 4.56 -2.59 4.11
N GLY A 52 5.02 -3.72 3.62
CA GLY A 52 6.10 -3.80 2.62
C GLY A 52 5.81 -2.98 1.36
N GLU A 53 4.60 -3.04 0.85
CA GLU A 53 4.15 -2.28 -0.32
C GLU A 53 4.14 -0.76 -0.05
N ILE A 54 3.66 -0.35 1.13
CA ILE A 54 3.63 1.07 1.51
C ILE A 54 5.06 1.63 1.61
N VAL A 55 5.97 0.87 2.23
CA VAL A 55 7.38 1.26 2.34
C VAL A 55 8.01 1.36 0.94
N ALA A 56 7.76 0.37 0.06
CA ALA A 56 8.26 0.38 -1.31
C ALA A 56 7.72 1.58 -2.11
N ILE A 57 6.42 1.89 -2.01
CA ILE A 57 5.79 3.04 -2.68
C ILE A 57 6.43 4.36 -2.22
N ARG A 58 6.57 4.56 -0.90
CA ARG A 58 7.20 5.77 -0.34
C ARG A 58 8.64 5.95 -0.83
N ASN A 59 9.41 4.87 -0.83
CA ASN A 59 10.78 4.88 -1.33
C ASN A 59 10.83 5.16 -2.84
N ALA A 60 9.96 4.54 -3.65
CA ALA A 60 9.89 4.77 -5.09
C ALA A 60 9.57 6.24 -5.41
N CYS A 61 8.55 6.80 -4.76
CA CYS A 61 8.17 8.20 -4.94
C CYS A 61 9.31 9.16 -4.58
N LYS A 62 10.03 8.87 -3.49
CA LYS A 62 11.22 9.64 -3.09
C LYS A 62 12.34 9.52 -4.13
N ASN A 63 12.64 8.31 -4.59
CA ASN A 63 13.73 8.06 -5.54
C ASN A 63 13.46 8.69 -6.92
N LEU A 64 12.19 8.70 -7.36
CA LEU A 64 11.78 9.32 -8.63
C LEU A 64 11.45 10.80 -8.48
N ASN A 65 11.38 11.32 -7.26
CA ASN A 65 10.89 12.68 -6.95
C ASN A 65 9.52 12.96 -7.61
N ASP A 66 8.63 11.96 -7.58
CA ASP A 66 7.30 12.01 -8.19
C ASP A 66 6.30 11.23 -7.32
N PHE A 67 5.09 11.71 -7.15
CA PHE A 67 4.00 10.98 -6.49
C PHE A 67 3.35 9.94 -7.39
N SER A 68 3.59 9.99 -8.70
CA SER A 68 3.06 9.06 -9.68
C SER A 68 4.09 7.99 -10.04
N LEU A 69 3.70 6.74 -9.86
CA LEU A 69 4.49 5.56 -10.24
C LEU A 69 3.98 4.92 -11.55
N LYS A 70 3.41 5.76 -12.43
CA LYS A 70 2.98 5.33 -13.76
C LYS A 70 4.17 4.78 -14.54
N GLY A 71 3.98 3.65 -15.21
CA GLY A 71 5.04 2.89 -15.87
C GLY A 71 5.82 1.97 -14.94
N CYS A 72 5.41 1.86 -13.67
CA CYS A 72 6.03 0.94 -12.72
C CYS A 72 5.18 -0.32 -12.51
N GLU A 73 5.85 -1.42 -12.14
CA GLU A 73 5.21 -2.68 -11.74
C GLU A 73 5.64 -3.02 -10.31
N LEU A 74 4.72 -3.58 -9.52
CA LEU A 74 4.95 -4.05 -8.16
C LEU A 74 5.06 -5.58 -8.16
N TYR A 75 6.08 -6.11 -7.46
CA TYR A 75 6.18 -7.51 -7.07
C TYR A 75 6.13 -7.59 -5.55
N THR A 76 5.22 -8.37 -5.01
CA THR A 76 5.03 -8.52 -3.56
C THR A 76 4.93 -9.98 -3.17
N SER A 77 5.51 -10.34 -2.03
CA SER A 77 5.54 -11.71 -1.52
C SER A 77 4.17 -12.26 -1.12
N CYS A 78 3.18 -11.39 -0.95
CA CYS A 78 1.79 -11.75 -0.65
C CYS A 78 0.82 -10.82 -1.38
N GLU A 79 -0.39 -11.30 -1.64
CA GLU A 79 -1.51 -10.53 -2.16
C GLU A 79 -1.73 -9.27 -1.30
N PRO A 80 -1.77 -8.07 -1.89
CA PRO A 80 -1.93 -6.82 -1.14
C PRO A 80 -3.24 -6.78 -0.36
N CYS A 81 -3.18 -6.39 0.91
CA CYS A 81 -4.36 -6.12 1.72
C CYS A 81 -5.12 -4.88 1.19
N PRO A 82 -6.35 -4.60 1.65
CA PRO A 82 -7.14 -3.46 1.15
C PRO A 82 -6.44 -2.11 1.28
N MET A 83 -5.67 -1.87 2.35
CA MET A 83 -4.89 -0.64 2.53
C MET A 83 -3.82 -0.50 1.44
N CYS A 84 -3.02 -1.56 1.24
CA CYS A 84 -1.95 -1.57 0.25
C CYS A 84 -2.50 -1.48 -1.18
N LEU A 85 -3.58 -2.20 -1.48
CA LEU A 85 -4.24 -2.14 -2.78
C LEU A 85 -4.71 -0.71 -3.09
N SER A 86 -5.32 -0.03 -2.12
CA SER A 86 -5.73 1.37 -2.28
C SER A 86 -4.53 2.29 -2.54
N ALA A 87 -3.42 2.11 -1.82
CA ALA A 87 -2.19 2.87 -2.03
C ALA A 87 -1.58 2.63 -3.42
N ILE A 88 -1.63 1.39 -3.92
CA ILE A 88 -1.18 1.02 -5.26
C ILE A 88 -1.98 1.76 -6.33
N TYR A 89 -3.31 1.83 -6.19
CA TYR A 89 -4.17 2.62 -7.09
C TYR A 89 -3.86 4.12 -7.01
N TRP A 90 -3.72 4.67 -5.82
CA TRP A 90 -3.37 6.09 -5.64
C TRP A 90 -2.01 6.45 -6.24
N SER A 91 -1.04 5.55 -6.15
CA SER A 91 0.30 5.75 -6.75
C SER A 91 0.35 5.49 -8.25
N ARG A 92 -0.73 4.98 -8.87
CA ARG A 92 -0.84 4.70 -10.31
C ARG A 92 0.16 3.66 -10.83
N ILE A 93 0.48 2.65 -10.03
CA ILE A 93 1.25 1.49 -10.47
C ILE A 93 0.44 0.74 -11.54
N ASP A 94 1.08 0.35 -12.63
CA ASP A 94 0.43 -0.23 -13.80
C ASP A 94 0.10 -1.71 -13.61
N LYS A 95 0.89 -2.44 -12.81
CA LYS A 95 0.73 -3.89 -12.65
C LYS A 95 1.23 -4.42 -11.32
N ILE A 96 0.54 -5.47 -10.83
CA ILE A 96 0.86 -6.18 -9.60
C ILE A 96 1.17 -7.64 -9.93
N TYR A 97 2.24 -8.17 -9.32
CA TYR A 97 2.54 -9.60 -9.24
C TYR A 97 2.66 -9.98 -7.77
N TYR A 98 2.03 -11.07 -7.36
CA TYR A 98 2.08 -11.55 -5.99
C TYR A 98 2.36 -13.06 -5.94
N ALA A 99 2.85 -13.54 -4.80
CA ALA A 99 3.18 -14.95 -4.58
C ALA A 99 2.14 -15.63 -3.68
N ASN A 100 2.19 -15.41 -2.36
CA ASN A 100 1.22 -15.96 -1.41
C ASN A 100 -0.14 -15.29 -1.56
N THR A 101 -1.21 -16.04 -1.26
CA THR A 101 -2.58 -15.52 -1.27
C THR A 101 -2.96 -14.92 0.09
N ARG A 102 -4.06 -14.17 0.15
CA ARG A 102 -4.67 -13.72 1.40
C ARG A 102 -5.07 -14.90 2.31
N ASP A 103 -5.45 -16.05 1.74
CA ASP A 103 -5.78 -17.25 2.51
C ASP A 103 -4.53 -17.87 3.18
N ASP A 104 -3.37 -17.77 2.53
CA ASP A 104 -2.10 -18.16 3.14
C ASP A 104 -1.72 -17.22 4.29
N ALA A 105 -1.91 -15.91 4.13
CA ALA A 105 -1.71 -14.92 5.19
C ALA A 105 -2.63 -15.16 6.39
N LYS A 106 -3.90 -15.49 6.14
CA LYS A 106 -4.87 -15.84 7.19
C LYS A 106 -4.45 -17.02 8.04
N LYS A 107 -3.82 -18.04 7.44
CA LYS A 107 -3.33 -19.24 8.17
C LYS A 107 -2.23 -18.93 9.20
N ILE A 108 -1.61 -17.77 9.08
CA ILE A 108 -0.55 -17.29 9.98
C ILE A 108 -0.97 -16.03 10.75
N ASP A 109 -2.28 -15.90 11.01
CA ASP A 109 -2.92 -14.85 11.83
C ASP A 109 -2.93 -13.43 11.21
N PHE A 110 -2.61 -13.27 9.92
CA PHE A 110 -2.81 -12.01 9.17
C PHE A 110 -4.13 -12.07 8.39
N ASP A 111 -5.26 -12.00 9.11
CA ASP A 111 -6.60 -12.06 8.51
C ASP A 111 -7.17 -10.66 8.26
N ASP A 112 -7.26 -10.27 7.00
CA ASP A 112 -7.85 -9.01 6.54
C ASP A 112 -9.32 -9.12 6.11
N SER A 113 -9.96 -10.28 6.32
CA SER A 113 -11.35 -10.55 5.91
C SER A 113 -12.35 -9.55 6.48
N LEU A 114 -12.12 -9.09 7.72
CA LEU A 114 -12.94 -8.06 8.34
C LEU A 114 -12.88 -6.76 7.54
N ILE A 115 -11.71 -6.32 7.10
CA ILE A 115 -11.55 -5.06 6.35
C ILE A 115 -12.31 -5.14 5.02
N TYR A 116 -12.18 -6.24 4.29
CA TYR A 116 -12.95 -6.46 3.06
C TYR A 116 -14.46 -6.36 3.29
N SER A 117 -14.95 -7.00 4.37
CA SER A 117 -16.36 -6.93 4.74
C SER A 117 -16.80 -5.50 5.08
N GLU A 118 -16.00 -4.77 5.87
CA GLU A 118 -16.34 -3.40 6.31
C GLU A 118 -16.38 -2.40 5.13
N LEU A 119 -15.54 -2.58 4.11
CA LEU A 119 -15.52 -1.70 2.93
C LEU A 119 -16.84 -1.77 2.13
N THR A 120 -17.56 -2.89 2.16
CA THR A 120 -18.82 -3.05 1.43
C THR A 120 -20.05 -2.56 2.20
N LYS A 121 -19.92 -2.28 3.50
CA LYS A 121 -21.02 -1.83 4.34
C LYS A 121 -21.28 -0.33 4.21
N LYS A 122 -22.54 0.06 4.42
CA LYS A 122 -22.90 1.47 4.64
C LYS A 122 -22.18 1.98 5.88
N ILE A 123 -21.83 3.27 5.90
CA ILE A 123 -21.03 3.89 6.96
C ILE A 123 -21.60 3.59 8.37
N LYS A 124 -22.94 3.70 8.54
CA LYS A 124 -23.62 3.46 9.83
C LYS A 124 -23.65 1.98 10.28
N GLU A 125 -23.31 1.06 9.39
CA GLU A 125 -23.32 -0.40 9.65
C GLU A 125 -21.92 -0.93 9.96
N ARG A 126 -20.89 -0.07 9.89
CA ARG A 126 -19.50 -0.43 10.14
C ARG A 126 -19.24 -0.65 11.62
N LYS A 127 -18.33 -1.58 11.91
CA LYS A 127 -17.93 -1.94 13.28
C LYS A 127 -17.30 -0.75 14.04
N ILE A 128 -16.56 0.11 13.33
CA ILE A 128 -16.04 1.35 13.90
C ILE A 128 -17.12 2.42 13.74
N PRO A 129 -17.71 2.92 14.84
CA PRO A 129 -18.73 3.96 14.79
C PRO A 129 -18.21 5.20 14.04
N THR A 130 -18.95 5.63 13.04
CA THR A 130 -18.54 6.75 12.17
C THR A 130 -19.67 7.77 12.11
N THR A 131 -19.37 9.00 12.52
CA THR A 131 -20.34 10.10 12.57
C THR A 131 -19.84 11.27 11.72
N GLN A 132 -20.71 11.81 10.87
CA GLN A 132 -20.41 13.01 10.11
C GLN A 132 -20.62 14.26 10.98
N LEU A 133 -19.61 15.11 11.06
CA LEU A 133 -19.66 16.38 11.79
C LEU A 133 -19.15 17.52 10.89
N MET A 134 -19.70 18.72 11.07
CA MET A 134 -19.23 19.98 10.49
C MET A 134 -18.97 19.92 8.97
N ARG A 135 -19.90 19.29 8.23
CA ARG A 135 -19.78 19.12 6.78
C ARG A 135 -19.69 20.47 6.03
N ASP A 136 -20.51 21.42 6.41
CA ASP A 136 -20.62 22.69 5.68
C ASP A 136 -19.36 23.55 5.87
N GLU A 137 -18.79 23.54 7.07
CA GLU A 137 -17.52 24.17 7.36
C GLU A 137 -16.38 23.48 6.60
N ALA A 138 -16.34 22.14 6.58
CA ALA A 138 -15.34 21.37 5.86
C ALA A 138 -15.36 21.61 4.34
N LEU A 139 -16.53 21.93 3.75
CA LEU A 139 -16.66 22.28 2.33
C LEU A 139 -15.86 23.53 1.94
N GLN A 140 -15.49 24.39 2.87
CA GLN A 140 -14.65 25.55 2.59
C GLN A 140 -13.28 25.16 2.00
N GLY A 141 -12.66 24.09 2.53
CA GLY A 141 -11.41 23.54 1.99
C GLY A 141 -11.57 23.06 0.54
N PHE A 142 -12.67 22.39 0.22
CA PHE A 142 -12.97 21.94 -1.15
C PHE A 142 -13.22 23.08 -2.10
N LYS A 143 -13.92 24.13 -1.67
CA LYS A 143 -14.13 25.35 -2.46
C LYS A 143 -12.81 26.05 -2.75
N LEU A 144 -11.95 26.19 -1.73
CA LEU A 144 -10.62 26.77 -1.89
C LEU A 144 -9.79 25.97 -2.90
N TRP A 145 -9.70 24.63 -2.72
CA TRP A 145 -9.02 23.77 -3.66
C TRP A 145 -9.57 23.89 -5.09
N LYS A 146 -10.91 23.89 -5.25
CA LYS A 146 -11.54 24.03 -6.56
C LYS A 146 -11.12 25.32 -7.28
N ASN A 147 -10.99 26.41 -6.54
CA ASN A 147 -10.70 27.75 -7.08
C ASN A 147 -9.20 28.06 -7.11
N THR A 148 -8.33 27.22 -6.56
CA THR A 148 -6.88 27.40 -6.63
C THR A 148 -6.40 27.20 -8.06
N GLU A 149 -5.73 28.23 -8.62
CA GLU A 149 -5.07 28.15 -9.90
C GLU A 149 -3.80 27.30 -9.81
N ASN A 150 -3.39 26.68 -10.92
CA ASN A 150 -2.16 25.88 -11.02
C ASN A 150 -2.00 24.76 -9.98
N LYS A 151 -3.11 24.27 -9.41
CA LYS A 151 -3.06 23.15 -8.47
C LYS A 151 -2.60 21.86 -9.14
N VAL A 152 -1.75 21.10 -8.46
CA VAL A 152 -1.35 19.77 -8.88
C VAL A 152 -2.45 18.79 -8.53
N LYS A 153 -3.00 18.12 -9.54
CA LYS A 153 -3.98 17.03 -9.35
C LYS A 153 -3.24 15.71 -9.18
N TYR A 154 -3.64 14.94 -8.21
CA TYR A 154 -3.05 13.62 -7.91
C TYR A 154 -4.11 12.54 -7.73
#